data_29c561a35a2096bed295c40afe2b3375
#
_entry.id   29c561a35a2096bed295c40afe2b3375
#
_cell.length_a   1.000
_cell.length_b   1.000
_cell.length_c   1.000
_cell.angle_alpha   90.00
_cell.angle_beta   90.00
_cell.angle_gamma   90.00
#
_symmetry.space_group_name_H-M   'P 1'
#
loop_
_entity.id
_entity.type
_entity.pdbx_description
1 polymer ?
#
loop_
_entity_poly.entity_id
_entity_poly.type
_entity_poly.pdbx_seq_one_letter_code
_entity_poly.pdbx_strand_id
1 'polypeptide(L)'
;MRHFGLRSIFSLIVTITFINSCGGGGGETDPMPQTPNTSPFFVNNIGEVEVDEMQLSVATVSASDNDGDILQYSLSGNDPSYFSITNEGVITFNQSPNYFDKNEFSILINVTDNIASISQTLTVFLLRVCSESFLGKTVCFEEENTTVEYDRSNDYPTWQDWDGDCQNNRHEVLESEHIDDDSNHPLVFSSDGCFVNSGKW
;
A
#
# COMPACT_ATOMS: atom_id res chain seq x y z
N MET A 1 5.01 2.57 57.76
CA MET A 1 4.22 1.42 58.26
C MET A 1 2.97 1.32 57.44
N ARG A 2 2.88 0.44 56.46
CA ARG A 2 1.59 -0.04 55.88
C ARG A 2 1.87 -1.43 55.32
N HIS A 3 1.16 -2.39 55.92
CA HIS A 3 1.22 -3.82 55.63
C HIS A 3 0.66 -4.14 54.26
N PHE A 4 1.43 -4.88 53.46
CA PHE A 4 0.93 -5.59 52.28
C PHE A 4 0.43 -6.95 52.69
N GLY A 5 -0.88 -7.16 52.53
CA GLY A 5 -1.55 -8.43 52.76
C GLY A 5 -1.30 -9.41 51.63
N LEU A 6 -0.70 -10.50 51.96
CA LEU A 6 -0.47 -11.69 51.14
C LEU A 6 -1.81 -12.43 50.97
N ARG A 7 -2.39 -12.42 49.76
CA ARG A 7 -3.57 -13.23 49.46
C ARG A 7 -3.15 -14.65 49.12
N SER A 8 -3.41 -15.54 50.03
CA SER A 8 -3.25 -16.97 49.92
C SER A 8 -4.21 -17.54 48.84
N ILE A 9 -3.64 -18.17 47.79
CA ILE A 9 -4.40 -18.92 46.81
C ILE A 9 -4.65 -20.33 47.41
N PHE A 10 -5.87 -20.61 47.79
CA PHE A 10 -6.29 -21.95 48.15
C PHE A 10 -6.35 -22.83 46.93
N SER A 11 -5.39 -23.73 46.79
CA SER A 11 -5.42 -24.82 45.83
C SER A 11 -6.40 -25.88 46.32
N LEU A 12 -7.57 -25.97 45.69
CA LEU A 12 -8.54 -27.03 45.95
C LEU A 12 -8.05 -28.33 45.28
N ILE A 13 -7.43 -29.19 46.04
CA ILE A 13 -7.09 -30.55 45.60
C ILE A 13 -8.37 -31.38 45.71
N VAL A 14 -9.00 -31.62 44.55
CA VAL A 14 -10.10 -32.62 44.47
C VAL A 14 -9.46 -34.00 44.35
N THR A 15 -9.48 -34.71 45.45
CA THR A 15 -9.10 -36.15 45.45
C THR A 15 -10.29 -36.96 44.91
N ILE A 16 -10.19 -37.41 43.67
CA ILE A 16 -11.15 -38.35 43.11
C ILE A 16 -10.75 -39.76 43.58
N THR A 17 -11.54 -40.30 44.48
CA THR A 17 -11.46 -41.70 44.90
C THR A 17 -12.09 -42.58 43.84
N PHE A 18 -11.29 -43.35 43.14
CA PHE A 18 -11.76 -44.42 42.26
C PHE A 18 -12.28 -45.60 43.10
N ILE A 19 -13.57 -45.78 43.10
CA ILE A 19 -14.16 -47.02 43.54
C ILE A 19 -14.04 -48.06 42.40
N ASN A 20 -13.16 -49.00 42.54
CA ASN A 20 -13.10 -50.18 41.65
C ASN A 20 -14.38 -51.01 41.89
N SER A 21 -15.36 -50.85 41.01
CA SER A 21 -16.45 -51.79 40.87
C SER A 21 -16.08 -52.79 39.77
N CYS A 22 -15.74 -54.01 40.18
CA CYS A 22 -15.56 -55.13 39.30
C CYS A 22 -16.94 -55.60 38.81
N GLY A 23 -17.25 -55.36 37.53
CA GLY A 23 -18.43 -55.85 36.87
C GLY A 23 -18.16 -55.93 35.37
N GLY A 24 -17.94 -57.15 34.85
CA GLY A 24 -17.57 -57.44 33.49
C GLY A 24 -18.57 -56.98 32.43
N GLY A 25 -18.05 -56.57 31.33
CA GLY A 25 -18.76 -56.22 30.12
C GLY A 25 -17.79 -55.39 29.23
N GLY A 26 -16.95 -56.09 28.49
CA GLY A 26 -16.11 -55.46 27.48
C GLY A 26 -16.97 -54.80 26.40
N GLY A 27 -17.18 -53.51 26.55
CA GLY A 27 -17.56 -52.62 25.48
C GLY A 27 -16.32 -51.82 25.17
N GLU A 28 -15.48 -52.27 24.24
CA GLU A 28 -14.60 -51.39 23.51
C GLU A 28 -15.49 -50.36 22.88
N THR A 29 -15.50 -49.13 23.40
CA THR A 29 -16.03 -48.00 22.66
C THR A 29 -15.02 -47.78 21.54
N ASP A 30 -15.33 -48.35 20.37
CA ASP A 30 -14.64 -47.94 19.16
C ASP A 30 -14.63 -46.41 19.12
N PRO A 31 -13.47 -45.77 18.93
CA PRO A 31 -13.44 -44.34 18.75
C PRO A 31 -14.39 -44.01 17.60
N MET A 32 -15.35 -43.10 17.85
CA MET A 32 -16.22 -42.64 16.79
C MET A 32 -15.36 -42.29 15.57
N PRO A 33 -15.73 -42.74 14.37
CA PRO A 33 -15.03 -42.37 13.16
C PRO A 33 -14.99 -40.84 13.09
N GLN A 34 -13.80 -40.29 13.27
CA GLN A 34 -13.61 -38.83 13.07
C GLN A 34 -13.79 -38.59 11.58
N THR A 35 -14.62 -37.61 11.23
CA THR A 35 -14.70 -37.11 9.87
C THR A 35 -13.30 -36.61 9.48
N PRO A 36 -12.78 -37.01 8.31
CA PRO A 36 -11.48 -36.51 7.87
C PRO A 36 -11.59 -34.98 7.68
N ASN A 37 -10.56 -34.25 8.12
CA ASN A 37 -10.46 -32.81 7.93
C ASN A 37 -10.48 -32.46 6.45
N THR A 38 -11.25 -31.46 6.08
CA THR A 38 -11.28 -30.83 4.76
C THR A 38 -10.45 -29.56 4.81
N SER A 39 -9.60 -29.35 3.83
CA SER A 39 -8.80 -28.10 3.77
C SER A 39 -9.69 -26.87 3.52
N PRO A 40 -9.33 -25.72 4.09
CA PRO A 40 -9.99 -24.46 3.75
C PRO A 40 -9.91 -24.13 2.25
N PHE A 41 -10.75 -23.25 1.78
CA PHE A 41 -10.73 -22.74 0.40
C PHE A 41 -11.03 -21.25 0.36
N PHE A 42 -10.43 -20.53 -0.62
CA PHE A 42 -10.74 -19.13 -0.84
C PHE A 42 -12.13 -18.99 -1.50
N VAL A 43 -12.95 -18.12 -0.94
CA VAL A 43 -14.28 -17.77 -1.50
C VAL A 43 -14.11 -16.75 -2.61
N ASN A 44 -13.17 -15.81 -2.45
CA ASN A 44 -12.77 -14.86 -3.48
C ASN A 44 -11.28 -15.02 -3.80
N ASN A 45 -10.97 -14.99 -5.08
CA ASN A 45 -9.58 -14.96 -5.54
C ASN A 45 -9.23 -13.53 -5.94
N ILE A 46 -8.37 -12.87 -5.16
CA ILE A 46 -7.87 -11.53 -5.43
C ILE A 46 -6.39 -11.66 -5.81
N GLY A 47 -6.09 -11.70 -7.12
CA GLY A 47 -4.71 -11.81 -7.61
C GLY A 47 -3.99 -10.47 -7.65
N GLU A 48 -4.73 -9.42 -8.01
CA GLU A 48 -4.22 -8.06 -8.18
C GLU A 48 -5.22 -7.04 -7.65
N VAL A 49 -4.72 -5.93 -7.12
CA VAL A 49 -5.52 -4.79 -6.66
C VAL A 49 -4.77 -3.49 -6.91
N GLU A 50 -5.51 -2.47 -7.31
CA GLU A 50 -5.03 -1.11 -7.42
C GLU A 50 -5.51 -0.30 -6.21
N VAL A 51 -4.62 0.46 -5.60
CA VAL A 51 -4.89 1.28 -4.41
C VAL A 51 -4.27 2.65 -4.62
N ASP A 52 -5.02 3.70 -4.34
CA ASP A 52 -4.48 5.05 -4.38
C ASP A 52 -3.39 5.22 -3.31
N GLU A 53 -2.33 5.95 -3.63
CA GLU A 53 -1.34 6.34 -2.64
C GLU A 53 -2.00 7.09 -1.47
N MET A 54 -1.36 7.07 -0.30
CA MET A 54 -1.87 7.61 0.98
C MET A 54 -3.10 6.88 1.57
N GLN A 55 -3.70 5.91 0.89
CA GLN A 55 -4.76 5.07 1.46
C GLN A 55 -4.18 3.88 2.24
N LEU A 56 -4.79 3.58 3.39
CA LEU A 56 -4.39 2.42 4.19
C LEU A 56 -5.15 1.14 3.81
N SER A 57 -6.38 1.26 3.34
CA SER A 57 -7.21 0.11 2.98
C SER A 57 -6.74 -0.50 1.67
N VAL A 58 -6.55 -1.83 1.65
CA VAL A 58 -6.08 -2.55 0.47
C VAL A 58 -7.19 -3.44 -0.10
N ALA A 59 -7.55 -4.49 0.61
CA ALA A 59 -8.53 -5.46 0.15
C ALA A 59 -9.11 -6.28 1.31
N THR A 60 -10.15 -7.05 1.02
CA THR A 60 -10.65 -8.08 1.93
C THR A 60 -10.63 -9.42 1.21
N VAL A 61 -9.94 -10.41 1.79
CA VAL A 61 -9.95 -11.79 1.36
C VAL A 61 -10.92 -12.59 2.21
N SER A 62 -11.66 -13.49 1.60
CA SER A 62 -12.57 -14.39 2.29
C SER A 62 -12.22 -15.83 2.01
N ALA A 63 -12.19 -16.64 3.06
CA ALA A 63 -12.04 -18.09 2.97
C ALA A 63 -13.14 -18.78 3.77
N SER A 64 -13.40 -20.05 3.46
CA SER A 64 -14.36 -20.88 4.15
C SER A 64 -13.78 -22.28 4.32
N ASP A 65 -14.32 -22.98 5.31
CA ASP A 65 -14.03 -24.37 5.58
C ASP A 65 -15.34 -25.18 5.61
N ASN A 66 -15.35 -26.40 5.02
CA ASN A 66 -16.54 -27.23 4.98
C ASN A 66 -16.87 -27.91 6.31
N ASP A 67 -15.88 -28.08 7.17
CA ASP A 67 -16.06 -28.66 8.51
C ASP A 67 -16.48 -27.60 9.52
N GLY A 68 -16.40 -26.31 9.13
CA GLY A 68 -16.77 -25.17 9.95
C GLY A 68 -15.68 -24.76 10.94
N ASP A 69 -14.42 -25.13 10.65
CA ASP A 69 -13.28 -24.84 11.48
C ASP A 69 -12.95 -23.33 11.50
N ILE A 70 -12.34 -22.89 12.60
CA ILE A 70 -11.92 -21.49 12.76
C ILE A 70 -10.66 -21.26 11.91
N LEU A 71 -10.78 -20.34 10.96
CA LEU A 71 -9.69 -19.97 10.08
C LEU A 71 -8.81 -18.88 10.68
N GLN A 72 -7.50 -19.02 10.46
CA GLN A 72 -6.48 -18.04 10.82
C GLN A 72 -5.81 -17.52 9.55
N TYR A 73 -5.67 -16.19 9.48
CA TYR A 73 -5.04 -15.50 8.37
C TYR A 73 -3.65 -15.01 8.76
N SER A 74 -2.71 -15.11 7.82
CA SER A 74 -1.37 -14.55 7.99
C SER A 74 -0.80 -14.11 6.64
N LEU A 75 0.21 -13.22 6.69
CA LEU A 75 0.92 -12.72 5.51
C LEU A 75 2.36 -13.25 5.49
N SER A 76 2.84 -13.57 4.29
CA SER A 76 4.23 -13.90 4.01
C SER A 76 4.60 -13.42 2.60
N GLY A 77 5.74 -13.84 2.05
CA GLY A 77 6.19 -13.47 0.71
C GLY A 77 7.25 -12.38 0.73
N ASN A 78 7.23 -11.47 -0.26
CA ASN A 78 8.30 -10.49 -0.44
C ASN A 78 8.13 -9.26 0.47
N ASP A 79 6.89 -8.78 0.63
CA ASP A 79 6.60 -7.48 1.23
C ASP A 79 5.64 -7.52 2.45
N PRO A 80 5.61 -8.60 3.27
CA PRO A 80 4.61 -8.74 4.33
C PRO A 80 4.75 -7.67 5.42
N SER A 81 5.93 -7.06 5.59
CA SER A 81 6.19 -6.03 6.60
C SER A 81 5.45 -4.71 6.36
N TYR A 82 5.01 -4.47 5.13
CA TYR A 82 4.23 -3.28 4.79
C TYR A 82 2.76 -3.39 5.15
N PHE A 83 2.27 -4.59 5.45
CA PHE A 83 0.86 -4.89 5.60
C PHE A 83 0.52 -5.57 6.94
N SER A 84 -0.75 -5.47 7.29
CA SER A 84 -1.40 -6.27 8.33
C SER A 84 -2.66 -6.92 7.77
N ILE A 85 -3.01 -8.08 8.33
CA ILE A 85 -4.26 -8.77 8.03
C ILE A 85 -5.01 -9.08 9.33
N THR A 86 -6.32 -8.89 9.33
CA THR A 86 -7.17 -9.25 10.47
C THR A 86 -7.69 -10.69 10.35
N ASN A 87 -8.30 -11.21 11.42
CA ASN A 87 -8.96 -12.53 11.41
C ASN A 87 -10.18 -12.58 10.49
N GLU A 88 -10.71 -11.43 10.09
CA GLU A 88 -11.79 -11.31 9.11
C GLU A 88 -11.27 -11.18 7.66
N GLY A 89 -9.94 -11.27 7.47
CA GLY A 89 -9.29 -11.19 6.17
C GLY A 89 -9.13 -9.78 5.60
N VAL A 90 -9.29 -8.73 6.42
CA VAL A 90 -9.07 -7.33 5.98
C VAL A 90 -7.58 -7.04 5.96
N ILE A 91 -7.09 -6.62 4.79
CA ILE A 91 -5.70 -6.28 4.53
C ILE A 91 -5.56 -4.76 4.49
N THR A 92 -4.59 -4.24 5.25
CA THR A 92 -4.27 -2.81 5.32
C THR A 92 -2.78 -2.57 5.25
N PHE A 93 -2.37 -1.43 4.73
CA PHE A 93 -1.00 -0.93 4.92
C PHE A 93 -0.76 -0.55 6.38
N ASN A 94 0.43 -0.81 6.89
CA ASN A 94 0.87 -0.42 8.24
C ASN A 94 1.19 1.08 8.34
N GLN A 95 1.55 1.69 7.22
CA GLN A 95 1.84 3.11 7.07
C GLN A 95 1.27 3.58 5.74
N SER A 96 0.99 4.88 5.65
CA SER A 96 0.53 5.50 4.41
C SER A 96 1.56 5.30 3.30
N PRO A 97 1.21 4.60 2.22
CA PRO A 97 2.14 4.33 1.14
C PRO A 97 2.34 5.55 0.26
N ASN A 98 3.56 5.70 -0.29
CA ASN A 98 3.92 6.74 -1.24
C ASN A 98 4.32 6.06 -2.57
N TYR A 99 3.76 6.54 -3.67
CA TYR A 99 4.01 5.99 -5.01
C TYR A 99 5.48 6.03 -5.42
N PHE A 100 6.21 7.09 -5.07
CA PHE A 100 7.62 7.26 -5.45
C PHE A 100 8.58 6.39 -4.65
N ASP A 101 8.21 6.02 -3.41
CA ASP A 101 9.04 5.13 -2.60
C ASP A 101 8.96 3.69 -3.12
N LYS A 102 7.74 3.23 -3.35
CA LYS A 102 7.46 1.90 -3.91
C LYS A 102 6.01 1.83 -4.41
N ASN A 103 5.83 1.45 -5.67
CA ASN A 103 4.52 1.43 -6.34
C ASN A 103 3.98 0.02 -6.65
N GLU A 104 4.75 -1.04 -6.37
CA GLU A 104 4.34 -2.42 -6.54
C GLU A 104 4.78 -3.26 -5.33
N PHE A 105 3.84 -4.02 -4.77
CA PHE A 105 4.06 -4.91 -3.64
C PHE A 105 3.54 -6.30 -3.96
N SER A 106 4.21 -7.33 -3.42
CA SER A 106 3.80 -8.72 -3.57
C SER A 106 3.77 -9.42 -2.22
N ILE A 107 2.60 -9.91 -1.83
CA ILE A 107 2.39 -10.67 -0.60
C ILE A 107 1.75 -12.02 -0.88
N LEU A 108 2.03 -12.98 -0.01
CA LEU A 108 1.37 -14.28 0.03
C LEU A 108 0.42 -14.30 1.21
N ILE A 109 -0.86 -14.46 0.94
CA ILE A 109 -1.92 -14.59 1.94
C ILE A 109 -2.05 -16.06 2.28
N ASN A 110 -1.88 -16.43 3.54
CA ASN A 110 -2.01 -17.80 4.03
C ASN A 110 -3.25 -17.90 4.92
N VAL A 111 -4.01 -18.97 4.74
CA VAL A 111 -5.18 -19.32 5.56
C VAL A 111 -5.01 -20.76 6.05
N THR A 112 -5.22 -20.97 7.34
CA THR A 112 -5.12 -22.31 7.97
C THR A 112 -6.26 -22.53 8.94
N ASP A 113 -6.70 -23.79 9.02
CA ASP A 113 -7.59 -24.34 10.03
C ASP A 113 -6.82 -25.01 11.19
N ASN A 114 -5.49 -24.86 11.26
CA ASN A 114 -4.50 -25.52 12.12
C ASN A 114 -4.15 -26.98 11.75
N ILE A 115 -4.81 -27.57 10.76
CA ILE A 115 -4.54 -28.94 10.26
C ILE A 115 -4.02 -28.85 8.83
N ALA A 116 -4.68 -28.07 8.00
CA ALA A 116 -4.33 -27.80 6.61
C ALA A 116 -4.16 -26.30 6.38
N SER A 117 -3.53 -25.95 5.26
CA SER A 117 -3.34 -24.54 4.88
C SER A 117 -3.39 -24.37 3.38
N ILE A 118 -3.87 -23.22 2.97
CA ILE A 118 -3.90 -22.75 1.60
C ILE A 118 -3.25 -21.38 1.50
N SER A 119 -2.80 -21.02 0.30
CA SER A 119 -2.23 -19.69 0.07
C SER A 119 -2.55 -19.16 -1.32
N GLN A 120 -2.60 -17.81 -1.44
CA GLN A 120 -2.70 -17.11 -2.72
C GLN A 120 -1.81 -15.88 -2.71
N THR A 121 -1.26 -15.56 -3.87
CA THR A 121 -0.48 -14.33 -4.06
C THR A 121 -1.42 -13.17 -4.33
N LEU A 122 -1.12 -12.02 -3.73
CA LEU A 122 -1.74 -10.73 -4.03
C LEU A 122 -0.65 -9.75 -4.45
N THR A 123 -0.80 -9.17 -5.63
CA THR A 123 -0.01 -8.03 -6.09
C THR A 123 -0.81 -6.74 -5.87
N VAL A 124 -0.20 -5.77 -5.21
CA VAL A 124 -0.82 -4.46 -4.94
C VAL A 124 -0.06 -3.42 -5.76
N PHE A 125 -0.78 -2.72 -6.63
CA PHE A 125 -0.27 -1.59 -7.40
C PHE A 125 -0.75 -0.28 -6.77
N LEU A 126 0.18 0.64 -6.49
CA LEU A 126 -0.20 1.98 -6.09
C LEU A 126 -0.52 2.82 -7.33
N LEU A 127 -1.63 3.52 -7.24
CA LEU A 127 -2.00 4.56 -8.18
C LEU A 127 -1.57 5.92 -7.62
N ARG A 128 -0.99 6.72 -8.47
CA ARG A 128 -0.61 8.09 -8.12
C ARG A 128 -1.85 8.98 -8.04
N VAL A 129 -2.00 9.70 -6.94
CA VAL A 129 -3.08 10.67 -6.76
C VAL A 129 -2.60 12.05 -7.21
N CYS A 130 -3.14 12.52 -8.31
CA CYS A 130 -2.86 13.84 -8.86
C CYS A 130 -3.90 14.82 -8.34
N SER A 131 -3.49 15.79 -7.52
CA SER A 131 -4.37 16.75 -6.88
C SER A 131 -4.32 18.14 -7.50
N GLU A 132 -3.30 18.40 -8.33
CA GLU A 132 -3.11 19.70 -8.93
C GLU A 132 -3.99 19.87 -10.19
N SER A 133 -4.55 21.06 -10.33
CA SER A 133 -5.36 21.41 -11.49
C SER A 133 -4.70 22.53 -12.28
N PHE A 134 -4.38 22.24 -13.52
CA PHE A 134 -3.87 23.24 -14.45
C PHE A 134 -4.84 23.39 -15.64
N LEU A 135 -5.34 24.58 -15.88
CA LEU A 135 -6.33 24.89 -16.93
C LEU A 135 -7.56 23.97 -16.89
N GLY A 136 -8.04 23.62 -15.67
CA GLY A 136 -9.21 22.76 -15.48
C GLY A 136 -8.96 21.28 -15.78
N LYS A 137 -7.71 20.85 -15.93
CA LYS A 137 -7.30 19.45 -16.04
C LYS A 137 -6.48 19.05 -14.83
N THR A 138 -6.77 17.87 -14.29
CA THR A 138 -5.94 17.26 -13.26
C THR A 138 -4.59 16.90 -13.86
N VAL A 139 -3.52 17.38 -13.27
CA VAL A 139 -2.14 17.09 -13.68
C VAL A 139 -1.36 16.48 -12.54
N CYS A 140 -0.49 15.53 -12.89
CA CYS A 140 0.51 14.99 -11.98
C CYS A 140 1.83 15.69 -12.31
N PHE A 141 2.39 16.40 -11.35
CA PHE A 141 3.78 16.81 -11.46
C PHE A 141 4.66 15.61 -11.09
N GLU A 142 5.54 15.20 -11.97
CA GLU A 142 6.61 14.28 -11.57
C GLU A 142 7.52 15.04 -10.62
N GLU A 143 7.97 14.39 -9.53
CA GLU A 143 9.05 14.98 -8.75
C GLU A 143 10.24 15.16 -9.69
N GLU A 144 10.70 16.39 -9.80
CA GLU A 144 11.90 16.68 -10.60
C GLU A 144 13.02 15.74 -10.13
N ASN A 145 13.47 14.90 -11.02
CA ASN A 145 14.70 14.15 -10.79
C ASN A 145 15.84 15.17 -10.80
N THR A 146 16.11 15.75 -9.63
CA THR A 146 17.14 16.78 -9.43
C THR A 146 18.55 16.31 -9.80
N THR A 147 18.71 15.04 -10.21
CA THR A 147 19.97 14.48 -10.68
C THR A 147 20.15 14.59 -12.20
N VAL A 148 19.09 14.95 -12.94
CA VAL A 148 19.22 15.23 -14.37
C VAL A 148 19.57 16.69 -14.53
N GLU A 149 20.84 16.97 -14.75
CA GLU A 149 21.29 18.31 -15.11
C GLU A 149 20.63 18.67 -16.46
N TYR A 150 19.85 19.75 -16.48
CA TYR A 150 19.23 20.27 -17.68
C TYR A 150 20.32 20.66 -18.68
N ASP A 151 20.46 19.89 -19.75
CA ASP A 151 21.37 20.18 -20.86
C ASP A 151 20.57 20.81 -22.01
N ARG A 152 20.58 22.11 -22.04
CA ARG A 152 19.88 22.89 -23.04
C ARG A 152 20.23 22.51 -24.48
N SER A 153 21.47 22.09 -24.74
CA SER A 153 21.94 21.76 -26.07
C SER A 153 21.42 20.41 -26.57
N ASN A 154 21.18 19.48 -25.65
CA ASN A 154 20.67 18.15 -25.95
C ASN A 154 19.14 18.06 -25.84
N ASP A 155 18.55 18.72 -24.83
CA ASP A 155 17.11 18.64 -24.59
C ASP A 155 16.31 19.49 -25.58
N TYR A 156 16.86 20.66 -25.97
CA TYR A 156 16.23 21.58 -26.92
C TYR A 156 17.26 22.14 -27.89
N PRO A 157 17.70 21.32 -28.84
CA PRO A 157 18.78 21.73 -29.78
C PRO A 157 18.40 22.87 -30.72
N THR A 158 17.08 23.05 -30.94
CA THR A 158 16.58 24.14 -31.81
C THR A 158 15.27 24.68 -31.29
N TRP A 159 15.27 25.92 -30.85
CA TRP A 159 14.06 26.71 -30.68
C TRP A 159 13.62 27.22 -32.07
N GLN A 160 12.37 27.00 -32.39
CA GLN A 160 11.82 27.43 -33.67
C GLN A 160 11.12 28.77 -33.52
N ASP A 161 11.32 29.63 -34.49
CA ASP A 161 10.56 30.84 -34.69
C ASP A 161 9.39 30.50 -35.64
N TRP A 162 8.18 30.30 -35.09
CA TRP A 162 7.05 29.79 -35.86
C TRP A 162 6.28 30.87 -36.58
N ASP A 163 6.31 32.09 -36.09
CA ASP A 163 5.60 33.22 -36.67
C ASP A 163 6.50 34.17 -37.45
N GLY A 164 7.82 33.98 -37.37
CA GLY A 164 8.82 34.69 -38.17
C GLY A 164 9.14 36.07 -37.68
N ASP A 165 8.90 36.36 -36.38
CA ASP A 165 9.18 37.65 -35.78
C ASP A 165 10.62 37.81 -35.26
N CYS A 166 11.48 36.81 -35.52
CA CYS A 166 12.85 36.60 -35.05
C CYS A 166 13.00 36.31 -33.54
N GLN A 167 11.93 36.13 -32.82
CA GLN A 167 11.93 35.54 -31.47
C GLN A 167 11.66 34.07 -31.58
N ASN A 168 12.34 33.24 -30.80
CA ASN A 168 11.97 31.84 -30.71
C ASN A 168 10.91 31.66 -29.62
N ASN A 169 10.17 30.56 -29.68
CA ASN A 169 9.06 30.27 -28.75
C ASN A 169 9.41 30.43 -27.27
N ARG A 170 10.68 30.27 -26.89
CA ARG A 170 11.12 30.52 -25.52
C ARG A 170 11.06 32.01 -25.16
N HIS A 171 11.44 32.89 -26.07
CA HIS A 171 11.42 34.33 -25.83
C HIS A 171 9.97 34.82 -25.74
N GLU A 172 9.08 34.28 -26.56
CA GLU A 172 7.64 34.54 -26.48
C GLU A 172 7.04 34.16 -25.15
N VAL A 173 7.42 32.97 -24.60
CA VAL A 173 6.99 32.52 -23.27
C VAL A 173 7.52 33.46 -22.19
N LEU A 174 8.81 33.80 -22.22
CA LEU A 174 9.40 34.73 -21.25
C LEU A 174 8.74 36.10 -21.31
N GLU A 175 8.38 36.57 -22.50
CA GLU A 175 7.65 37.84 -22.68
C GLU A 175 6.24 37.73 -22.10
N SER A 176 5.53 36.66 -22.35
CA SER A 176 4.18 36.41 -21.85
C SER A 176 4.10 36.22 -20.33
N GLU A 177 5.19 35.71 -19.72
CA GLU A 177 5.28 35.46 -18.27
C GLU A 177 5.88 36.65 -17.51
N HIS A 178 6.31 37.70 -18.21
CA HIS A 178 6.88 38.89 -17.58
C HIS A 178 5.87 39.60 -16.67
N ILE A 179 6.32 39.98 -15.49
CA ILE A 179 5.51 40.75 -14.52
C ILE A 179 5.60 42.22 -14.87
N ASP A 180 4.61 42.74 -15.57
CA ASP A 180 4.55 44.13 -16.08
C ASP A 180 4.49 45.20 -14.97
N ASP A 181 4.19 44.83 -13.73
CA ASP A 181 4.06 45.78 -12.61
C ASP A 181 5.40 46.08 -11.90
N ASP A 182 6.49 45.42 -12.29
CA ASP A 182 7.80 45.62 -11.68
C ASP A 182 8.68 46.59 -12.48
N SER A 183 8.51 47.85 -12.19
CA SER A 183 9.31 48.93 -12.80
C SER A 183 10.82 48.83 -12.55
N ASN A 184 11.25 48.00 -11.62
CA ASN A 184 12.68 47.78 -11.29
C ASN A 184 13.34 46.70 -12.16
N HIS A 185 12.54 45.90 -12.86
CA HIS A 185 13.04 44.81 -13.69
C HIS A 185 12.30 44.79 -15.05
N PRO A 186 12.38 45.85 -15.84
CA PRO A 186 11.71 45.91 -17.15
C PRO A 186 12.31 44.84 -18.07
N LEU A 187 11.52 44.35 -19.02
CA LEU A 187 12.03 43.56 -20.12
C LEU A 187 13.04 44.40 -20.91
N VAL A 188 14.20 43.80 -21.14
CA VAL A 188 15.27 44.40 -21.96
C VAL A 188 15.48 43.52 -23.18
N PHE A 189 15.17 44.05 -24.32
CA PHE A 189 15.40 43.40 -25.61
C PHE A 189 16.80 43.69 -26.16
N SER A 190 17.23 42.86 -27.08
CA SER A 190 18.39 43.15 -27.94
C SER A 190 18.10 44.33 -28.84
N SER A 191 19.14 44.93 -29.41
CA SER A 191 19.05 46.11 -30.27
C SER A 191 18.19 45.95 -31.53
N ASP A 192 18.02 44.71 -31.97
CA ASP A 192 17.17 44.29 -33.09
C ASP A 192 15.77 43.84 -32.68
N GLY A 193 15.48 43.78 -31.36
CA GLY A 193 14.20 43.33 -30.83
C GLY A 193 14.00 41.81 -30.82
N CYS A 194 15.00 41.04 -31.30
CA CYS A 194 14.85 39.62 -31.52
C CYS A 194 15.05 38.74 -30.23
N PHE A 195 15.59 39.31 -29.18
CA PHE A 195 15.90 38.55 -27.96
C PHE A 195 15.54 39.34 -26.68
N VAL A 196 14.96 38.65 -25.72
CA VAL A 196 14.84 39.15 -24.36
C VAL A 196 16.14 38.94 -23.62
N ASN A 197 16.85 39.98 -23.28
CA ASN A 197 18.14 39.95 -22.60
C ASN A 197 17.98 39.83 -21.09
N SER A 198 16.97 40.44 -20.51
CA SER A 198 16.66 40.39 -19.08
C SER A 198 15.24 40.79 -18.78
N GLY A 199 14.71 40.36 -17.66
CA GLY A 199 13.39 40.66 -17.14
C GLY A 199 13.15 39.88 -15.86
N LYS A 200 11.93 40.04 -15.29
CA LYS A 200 11.48 39.24 -14.17
C LYS A 200 10.19 38.52 -14.57
N TRP A 201 10.11 37.23 -14.34
CA TRP A 201 9.00 36.33 -14.61
C TRP A 201 8.85 35.30 -13.49
#